data_a3b6906fafa1b36e162fe2b06231fdcc
#
_entry.id   a3b6906fafa1b36e162fe2b06231fdcc
#
_cell.length_a   1.000
_cell.length_b   1.000
_cell.length_c   1.000
_cell.angle_alpha   90.00
_cell.angle_beta   90.00
_cell.angle_gamma   90.00
#
_symmetry.space_group_name_H-M   'P 1'
#
loop_
_entity.id
_entity.type
_entity.pdbx_description
1 polymer ?
#
loop_
_entity_poly.entity_id
_entity_poly.type
_entity_poly.pdbx_seq_one_letter_code
_entity_poly.pdbx_strand_id
1 'polypeptide(L)'
;MTHPLAGFLEVDESARTVRHYRYVTERMMRILGGWIALTPELSAKLLFGRHVWDNAQHADAWGKRLPELRAAAQVSEPANERLVAFMDALEAAEDPEETIERVVGVYRVLKPQLLAAYEAHLASTNAVYEPPTCRILSRCIADERRHVAAGESIARHLLRTPALADRARAGEARLWALLEAAGGVNGSGAAMRVAAPGAETVPPTDDAREFIRLEQATAQWPIAPELAGALDGFGAALAAGDLEAARRWLDPTVEPGVDLSARLREARGGRPRLVAFARVGEQRLVKLRFDGSTLLLRWVPTDAGWRVAALEAAVSSAARPA
;
A
#
# COMPACT_ATOMS: atom_id res chain seq x y z
N MET A 1 -11.31 -21.16 38.36
CA MET A 1 -10.66 -21.91 37.27
C MET A 1 -11.74 -22.19 36.22
N THR A 2 -11.61 -21.65 35.01
CA THR A 2 -12.51 -21.98 33.91
C THR A 2 -12.27 -23.42 33.48
N HIS A 3 -13.36 -24.15 33.17
CA HIS A 3 -13.27 -25.53 32.68
C HIS A 3 -12.39 -25.60 31.42
N PRO A 4 -11.49 -26.62 31.26
CA PRO A 4 -10.62 -26.72 30.09
C PRO A 4 -11.35 -26.75 28.74
N LEU A 5 -12.64 -27.11 28.74
CA LEU A 5 -13.51 -27.15 27.56
C LEU A 5 -14.43 -25.91 27.48
N ALA A 6 -14.26 -24.92 28.36
CA ALA A 6 -14.97 -23.66 28.29
C ALA A 6 -14.25 -22.70 27.32
N GLY A 7 -14.97 -21.73 26.81
CA GLY A 7 -14.42 -20.74 25.88
C GLY A 7 -14.34 -21.29 24.46
N PHE A 8 -15.42 -21.14 23.70
CA PHE A 8 -15.50 -21.47 22.28
C PHE A 8 -16.57 -20.61 21.63
N LEU A 9 -16.38 -20.35 20.36
CA LEU A 9 -17.41 -19.78 19.51
C LEU A 9 -18.26 -20.90 18.93
N GLU A 10 -19.53 -20.63 18.68
CA GLU A 10 -20.35 -21.50 17.85
C GLU A 10 -19.75 -21.60 16.44
N VAL A 11 -19.98 -22.70 15.73
CA VAL A 11 -19.39 -22.92 14.40
C VAL A 11 -19.74 -21.80 13.42
N ASP A 12 -20.99 -21.33 13.46
CA ASP A 12 -21.46 -20.26 12.58
C ASP A 12 -20.81 -18.89 12.95
N GLU A 13 -20.56 -18.65 14.22
CA GLU A 13 -19.87 -17.45 14.70
C GLU A 13 -18.40 -17.50 14.33
N SER A 14 -17.74 -18.65 14.51
CA SER A 14 -16.37 -18.88 14.03
C SER A 14 -16.26 -18.65 12.52
N ALA A 15 -17.18 -19.21 11.73
CA ALA A 15 -17.21 -19.04 10.28
C ALA A 15 -17.41 -17.57 9.88
N ARG A 16 -18.30 -16.84 10.58
CA ARG A 16 -18.52 -15.40 10.35
C ARG A 16 -17.26 -14.60 10.64
N THR A 17 -16.62 -14.81 11.78
CA THR A 17 -15.38 -14.14 12.18
C THR A 17 -14.26 -14.40 11.18
N VAL A 18 -14.13 -15.63 10.69
CA VAL A 18 -13.13 -16.01 9.68
C VAL A 18 -13.38 -15.30 8.34
N ARG A 19 -14.67 -15.13 7.92
CA ARG A 19 -15.00 -14.36 6.70
C ARG A 19 -14.61 -12.87 6.85
N HIS A 20 -14.82 -12.28 8.04
CA HIS A 20 -14.39 -10.90 8.31
C HIS A 20 -12.87 -10.74 8.23
N TYR A 21 -12.12 -11.65 8.84
CA TYR A 21 -10.64 -11.65 8.74
C TYR A 21 -10.17 -11.79 7.30
N ARG A 22 -10.78 -12.70 6.55
CA ARG A 22 -10.46 -12.88 5.14
C ARG A 22 -10.75 -11.61 4.34
N TYR A 23 -11.90 -10.96 4.56
CA TYR A 23 -12.23 -9.70 3.90
C TYR A 23 -11.17 -8.62 4.14
N VAL A 24 -10.78 -8.40 5.39
CA VAL A 24 -9.79 -7.38 5.75
C VAL A 24 -8.42 -7.68 5.12
N THR A 25 -7.96 -8.92 5.19
CA THR A 25 -6.65 -9.31 4.64
C THR A 25 -6.64 -9.28 3.12
N GLU A 26 -7.71 -9.69 2.46
CA GLU A 26 -7.87 -9.61 1.01
C GLU A 26 -7.92 -8.17 0.50
N ARG A 27 -8.72 -7.29 1.15
CA ARG A 27 -8.76 -5.86 0.83
C ARG A 27 -7.39 -5.21 1.04
N MET A 28 -6.73 -5.49 2.17
CA MET A 28 -5.39 -4.96 2.47
C MET A 28 -4.36 -5.41 1.44
N MET A 29 -4.38 -6.67 0.99
CA MET A 29 -3.53 -7.16 -0.09
C MET A 29 -3.71 -6.33 -1.36
N ARG A 30 -4.95 -6.06 -1.78
CA ARG A 30 -5.27 -5.27 -2.98
C ARG A 30 -4.82 -3.82 -2.83
N ILE A 31 -5.10 -3.18 -1.69
CA ILE A 31 -4.72 -1.80 -1.38
C ILE A 31 -3.19 -1.64 -1.44
N LEU A 32 -2.46 -2.49 -0.70
CA LEU A 32 -1.00 -2.44 -0.70
C LEU A 32 -0.42 -2.68 -2.09
N GLY A 33 -0.98 -3.64 -2.85
CA GLY A 33 -0.56 -3.94 -4.22
C GLY A 33 -0.75 -2.74 -5.15
N GLY A 34 -1.90 -2.08 -5.08
CA GLY A 34 -2.20 -0.85 -5.84
C GLY A 34 -1.23 0.29 -5.50
N TRP A 35 -0.90 0.45 -4.24
CA TRP A 35 -0.01 1.52 -3.79
C TRP A 35 1.46 1.35 -4.17
N ILE A 36 1.93 0.13 -4.48
CA ILE A 36 3.33 -0.09 -4.91
C ILE A 36 3.69 0.84 -6.07
N ALA A 37 2.80 0.99 -7.06
CA ALA A 37 3.04 1.85 -8.21
C ALA A 37 2.97 3.35 -7.88
N LEU A 38 2.17 3.72 -6.87
CA LEU A 38 1.87 5.11 -6.50
C LEU A 38 2.85 5.70 -5.47
N THR A 39 3.62 4.85 -4.78
CA THR A 39 4.50 5.26 -3.68
C THR A 39 5.88 5.62 -4.20
N PRO A 40 6.36 6.86 -4.03
CA PRO A 40 7.70 7.26 -4.47
C PRO A 40 8.82 6.76 -3.56
N GLU A 41 8.62 6.73 -2.25
CA GLU A 41 9.63 6.31 -1.28
C GLU A 41 9.91 4.80 -1.37
N LEU A 42 11.16 4.46 -1.69
CA LEU A 42 11.53 3.07 -1.96
C LEU A 42 11.34 2.18 -0.74
N SER A 43 11.65 2.67 0.45
CA SER A 43 11.49 1.93 1.70
C SER A 43 10.05 1.52 1.95
N ALA A 44 9.10 2.46 1.76
CA ALA A 44 7.66 2.18 1.89
C ALA A 44 7.17 1.24 0.78
N LYS A 45 7.63 1.43 -0.46
CA LYS A 45 7.31 0.56 -1.60
C LYS A 45 7.71 -0.88 -1.36
N LEU A 46 8.93 -1.12 -0.86
CA LEU A 46 9.43 -2.46 -0.55
C LEU A 46 8.66 -3.10 0.60
N LEU A 47 8.33 -2.30 1.63
CA LEU A 47 7.50 -2.74 2.74
C LEU A 47 6.12 -3.21 2.26
N PHE A 48 5.43 -2.42 1.43
CA PHE A 48 4.13 -2.79 0.88
C PHE A 48 4.23 -4.07 0.04
N GLY A 49 5.23 -4.17 -0.85
CA GLY A 49 5.44 -5.35 -1.68
C GLY A 49 5.67 -6.63 -0.88
N ARG A 50 6.44 -6.54 0.20
CA ARG A 50 6.65 -7.66 1.13
C ARG A 50 5.34 -8.08 1.79
N HIS A 51 4.57 -7.13 2.31
CA HIS A 51 3.36 -7.43 3.06
C HIS A 51 2.15 -7.79 2.18
N VAL A 52 2.15 -7.47 0.88
CA VAL A 52 1.15 -8.02 -0.08
C VAL A 52 1.16 -9.53 -0.05
N TRP A 53 2.35 -10.14 -0.11
CA TRP A 53 2.48 -11.59 -0.09
C TRP A 53 1.96 -12.21 1.20
N ASP A 54 2.35 -11.65 2.35
CA ASP A 54 1.93 -12.18 3.65
C ASP A 54 0.41 -12.06 3.83
N ASN A 55 -0.20 -10.92 3.45
CA ASN A 55 -1.66 -10.77 3.49
C ASN A 55 -2.38 -11.74 2.53
N ALA A 56 -1.81 -12.04 1.36
CA ALA A 56 -2.35 -13.06 0.44
C ALA A 56 -2.34 -14.46 1.10
N GLN A 57 -1.26 -14.82 1.80
CA GLN A 57 -1.16 -16.08 2.54
C GLN A 57 -2.17 -16.15 3.69
N HIS A 58 -2.38 -15.03 4.41
CA HIS A 58 -3.40 -14.98 5.46
C HIS A 58 -4.81 -15.14 4.88
N ALA A 59 -5.14 -14.42 3.80
CA ALA A 59 -6.44 -14.53 3.14
C ALA A 59 -6.71 -15.95 2.62
N ASP A 60 -5.71 -16.62 2.05
CA ASP A 60 -5.81 -17.99 1.58
C ASP A 60 -6.01 -18.97 2.75
N ALA A 61 -5.25 -18.81 3.84
CA ALA A 61 -5.39 -19.65 5.04
C ALA A 61 -6.80 -19.56 5.65
N TRP A 62 -7.34 -18.34 5.77
CA TRP A 62 -8.70 -18.11 6.24
C TRP A 62 -9.73 -18.69 5.27
N GLY A 63 -9.54 -18.53 3.96
CA GLY A 63 -10.42 -19.08 2.95
C GLY A 63 -10.48 -20.62 2.96
N LYS A 64 -9.35 -21.28 3.22
CA LYS A 64 -9.24 -22.74 3.38
C LYS A 64 -9.84 -23.26 4.68
N ARG A 65 -9.91 -22.42 5.72
CA ARG A 65 -10.54 -22.78 7.00
C ARG A 65 -12.06 -22.87 6.90
N LEU A 66 -12.70 -22.09 6.05
CA LEU A 66 -14.17 -21.95 5.97
C LEU A 66 -14.91 -23.29 5.74
N PRO A 67 -14.51 -24.18 4.81
CA PRO A 67 -15.19 -25.46 4.63
C PRO A 67 -15.19 -26.36 5.87
N GLU A 68 -14.12 -26.29 6.67
CA GLU A 68 -14.04 -27.04 7.94
C GLU A 68 -15.00 -26.46 8.99
N LEU A 69 -15.45 -25.21 8.82
CA LEU A 69 -16.49 -24.55 9.61
C LEU A 69 -17.88 -24.61 8.93
N ARG A 70 -18.10 -25.54 8.03
CA ARG A 70 -19.36 -25.75 7.29
C ARG A 70 -19.80 -24.53 6.47
N ALA A 71 -18.88 -23.67 6.08
CA ALA A 71 -19.12 -22.50 5.24
C ALA A 71 -18.53 -22.72 3.83
N ALA A 72 -18.99 -21.93 2.85
CA ALA A 72 -18.44 -22.00 1.51
C ALA A 72 -16.98 -21.53 1.49
N ALA A 73 -16.14 -22.21 0.72
CA ALA A 73 -14.73 -21.89 0.58
C ALA A 73 -14.55 -20.48 -0.02
N GLN A 74 -13.49 -19.80 0.41
CA GLN A 74 -13.02 -18.53 -0.19
C GLN A 74 -14.05 -17.37 -0.15
N VAL A 75 -15.04 -17.41 0.73
CA VAL A 75 -15.99 -16.30 0.92
C VAL A 75 -15.34 -15.20 1.75
N SER A 76 -15.41 -13.97 1.25
CA SER A 76 -15.02 -12.75 1.96
C SER A 76 -16.27 -11.92 2.24
N GLU A 77 -16.44 -11.49 3.48
CA GLU A 77 -17.61 -10.73 3.90
C GLU A 77 -17.18 -9.66 4.91
N PRO A 78 -17.51 -8.36 4.68
CA PRO A 78 -17.23 -7.33 5.67
C PRO A 78 -18.11 -7.52 6.90
N ALA A 79 -17.64 -7.08 8.05
CA ALA A 79 -18.43 -7.13 9.27
C ALA A 79 -19.70 -6.25 9.19
N ASN A 80 -19.59 -5.12 8.50
CA ASN A 80 -20.70 -4.19 8.23
C ASN A 80 -20.26 -3.14 7.19
N GLU A 81 -21.21 -2.32 6.71
CA GLU A 81 -20.98 -1.23 5.75
C GLU A 81 -20.00 -0.15 6.26
N ARG A 82 -19.91 0.05 7.57
CA ARG A 82 -18.95 1.03 8.14
C ARG A 82 -17.52 0.55 8.01
N LEU A 83 -17.29 -0.77 8.07
CA LEU A 83 -15.96 -1.34 7.78
C LEU A 83 -15.60 -1.19 6.29
N VAL A 84 -16.57 -1.33 5.39
CA VAL A 84 -16.38 -1.03 3.97
C VAL A 84 -15.94 0.42 3.79
N ALA A 85 -16.68 1.38 4.38
CA ALA A 85 -16.36 2.80 4.32
C ALA A 85 -14.97 3.12 4.91
N PHE A 86 -14.56 2.45 6.00
CA PHE A 86 -13.20 2.56 6.52
C PHE A 86 -12.14 2.08 5.51
N MET A 87 -12.36 0.91 4.91
CA MET A 87 -11.41 0.36 3.92
C MET A 87 -11.33 1.25 2.67
N ASP A 88 -12.45 1.81 2.22
CA ASP A 88 -12.49 2.75 1.09
C ASP A 88 -11.75 4.07 1.43
N ALA A 89 -11.94 4.59 2.64
CA ALA A 89 -11.23 5.77 3.11
C ALA A 89 -9.71 5.55 3.26
N LEU A 90 -9.29 4.33 3.61
CA LEU A 90 -7.89 3.94 3.64
C LEU A 90 -7.32 3.86 2.21
N GLU A 91 -8.04 3.23 1.29
CA GLU A 91 -7.63 3.05 -0.12
C GLU A 91 -7.51 4.38 -0.87
N ALA A 92 -8.33 5.38 -0.50
CA ALA A 92 -8.41 6.68 -1.15
C ALA A 92 -7.11 7.51 -1.13
N ALA A 93 -6.10 7.13 -0.33
CA ALA A 93 -4.78 7.76 -0.34
C ALA A 93 -3.99 7.36 -1.60
N GLU A 94 -4.32 7.93 -2.75
CA GLU A 94 -3.73 7.59 -4.05
C GLU A 94 -2.68 8.60 -4.54
N ASP A 95 -2.62 9.82 -3.97
CA ASP A 95 -1.62 10.81 -4.38
C ASP A 95 -0.22 10.36 -3.95
N PRO A 96 0.81 10.48 -4.82
CA PRO A 96 2.19 10.15 -4.45
C PRO A 96 2.71 10.85 -3.20
N GLU A 97 2.17 12.02 -2.86
CA GLU A 97 2.55 12.74 -1.63
C GLU A 97 1.91 12.18 -0.35
N GLU A 98 0.94 11.26 -0.48
CA GLU A 98 0.22 10.67 0.65
C GLU A 98 0.87 9.39 1.20
N THR A 99 2.16 9.18 0.96
CA THR A 99 2.86 7.99 1.46
C THR A 99 2.78 7.88 2.98
N ILE A 100 2.85 8.99 3.71
CA ILE A 100 2.77 8.93 5.16
C ILE A 100 1.38 8.52 5.65
N GLU A 101 0.31 8.97 4.99
CA GLU A 101 -1.07 8.59 5.28
C GLU A 101 -1.28 7.09 5.05
N ARG A 102 -0.73 6.54 3.96
CA ARG A 102 -0.75 5.10 3.67
C ARG A 102 -0.07 4.29 4.77
N VAL A 103 1.14 4.70 5.14
CA VAL A 103 1.93 3.99 6.14
C VAL A 103 1.24 4.04 7.50
N VAL A 104 0.80 5.22 7.97
CA VAL A 104 0.15 5.31 9.29
C VAL A 104 -1.22 4.64 9.29
N GLY A 105 -1.99 4.74 8.21
CA GLY A 105 -3.31 4.10 8.10
C GLY A 105 -3.23 2.59 8.23
N VAL A 106 -2.26 1.97 7.57
CA VAL A 106 -2.06 0.52 7.67
C VAL A 106 -1.39 0.13 8.98
N TYR A 107 -0.25 0.74 9.33
CA TYR A 107 0.62 0.22 10.38
C TYR A 107 0.38 0.80 11.76
N ARG A 108 -0.35 1.92 11.89
CA ARG A 108 -0.76 2.49 13.17
C ARG A 108 -2.25 2.33 13.46
N VAL A 109 -3.09 2.04 12.43
CA VAL A 109 -4.53 1.89 12.61
C VAL A 109 -4.97 0.45 12.32
N LEU A 110 -4.95 0.02 11.06
CA LEU A 110 -5.57 -1.26 10.66
C LEU A 110 -4.86 -2.48 11.25
N LYS A 111 -3.54 -2.61 11.07
CA LYS A 111 -2.78 -3.79 11.52
C LYS A 111 -2.72 -3.94 13.04
N PRO A 112 -2.53 -2.89 13.86
CA PRO A 112 -2.65 -3.01 15.31
C PRO A 112 -4.02 -3.50 15.77
N GLN A 113 -5.10 -3.02 15.14
CA GLN A 113 -6.45 -3.47 15.45
C GLN A 113 -6.69 -4.92 15.02
N LEU A 114 -6.19 -5.32 13.85
CA LEU A 114 -6.28 -6.70 13.38
C LEU A 114 -5.48 -7.64 14.30
N LEU A 115 -4.29 -7.24 14.73
CA LEU A 115 -3.47 -7.96 15.71
C LEU A 115 -4.22 -8.15 17.02
N ALA A 116 -4.80 -7.08 17.58
CA ALA A 116 -5.58 -7.16 18.80
C ALA A 116 -6.80 -8.09 18.65
N ALA A 117 -7.48 -8.05 17.51
CA ALA A 117 -8.59 -8.95 17.22
C ALA A 117 -8.15 -10.42 17.15
N TYR A 118 -7.01 -10.71 16.52
CA TYR A 118 -6.43 -12.06 16.47
C TYR A 118 -6.02 -12.57 17.87
N GLU A 119 -5.37 -11.71 18.68
CA GLU A 119 -4.96 -12.06 20.03
C GLU A 119 -6.18 -12.34 20.93
N ALA A 120 -7.20 -11.50 20.87
CA ALA A 120 -8.44 -11.71 21.61
C ALA A 120 -9.16 -13.00 21.16
N HIS A 121 -9.21 -13.26 19.85
CA HIS A 121 -9.79 -14.51 19.33
C HIS A 121 -9.00 -15.73 19.82
N LEU A 122 -7.66 -15.71 19.72
CA LEU A 122 -6.82 -16.81 20.19
C LEU A 122 -7.01 -17.07 21.70
N ALA A 123 -7.13 -16.02 22.50
CA ALA A 123 -7.37 -16.12 23.94
C ALA A 123 -8.72 -16.71 24.31
N SER A 124 -9.75 -16.51 23.46
CA SER A 124 -11.11 -17.03 23.65
C SER A 124 -11.37 -18.38 22.97
N THR A 125 -10.47 -18.82 22.08
CA THR A 125 -10.64 -20.06 21.31
C THR A 125 -10.21 -21.27 22.10
N ASN A 126 -11.00 -22.35 22.02
CA ASN A 126 -10.69 -23.62 22.65
C ASN A 126 -9.66 -24.43 21.82
N ALA A 127 -8.46 -24.60 22.35
CA ALA A 127 -7.38 -25.31 21.68
C ALA A 127 -7.66 -26.80 21.41
N VAL A 128 -8.64 -27.40 22.05
CA VAL A 128 -9.01 -28.81 21.87
C VAL A 128 -9.94 -28.96 20.67
N TYR A 129 -10.90 -28.03 20.49
CA TYR A 129 -11.92 -28.11 19.42
C TYR A 129 -11.53 -27.35 18.16
N GLU A 130 -10.66 -26.34 18.27
CA GLU A 130 -10.30 -25.44 17.18
C GLU A 130 -8.77 -25.38 16.88
N PRO A 131 -8.02 -26.51 16.92
CA PRO A 131 -6.58 -26.49 16.68
C PRO A 131 -6.18 -25.88 15.33
N PRO A 132 -6.94 -26.05 14.22
CA PRO A 132 -6.59 -25.40 12.95
C PRO A 132 -6.69 -23.86 13.04
N THR A 133 -7.76 -23.34 13.65
CA THR A 133 -7.94 -21.89 13.87
C THR A 133 -6.82 -21.33 14.74
N CYS A 134 -6.46 -22.00 15.84
CA CYS A 134 -5.35 -21.59 16.69
C CYS A 134 -4.01 -21.52 15.95
N ARG A 135 -3.73 -22.46 15.06
CA ARG A 135 -2.50 -22.45 14.23
C ARG A 135 -2.47 -21.27 13.25
N ILE A 136 -3.60 -20.98 12.59
CA ILE A 136 -3.69 -19.84 11.68
C ILE A 136 -3.52 -18.53 12.47
N LEU A 137 -4.25 -18.36 13.59
CA LEU A 137 -4.15 -17.20 14.46
C LEU A 137 -2.70 -16.98 14.93
N SER A 138 -2.05 -18.02 15.44
CA SER A 138 -0.68 -17.92 15.95
C SER A 138 0.32 -17.45 14.89
N ARG A 139 0.17 -17.94 13.65
CA ARG A 139 0.96 -17.49 12.50
C ARG A 139 0.66 -16.04 12.15
N CYS A 140 -0.63 -15.69 11.99
CA CYS A 140 -1.02 -14.31 11.67
C CYS A 140 -0.56 -13.32 12.74
N ILE A 141 -0.67 -13.65 14.04
CA ILE A 141 -0.20 -12.83 15.15
C ILE A 141 1.31 -12.58 15.05
N ALA A 142 2.10 -13.64 14.79
CA ALA A 142 3.54 -13.50 14.66
C ALA A 142 3.93 -12.60 13.47
N ASP A 143 3.22 -12.73 12.33
CA ASP A 143 3.44 -11.92 11.16
C ASP A 143 3.00 -10.47 11.39
N GLU A 144 1.80 -10.23 11.94
CA GLU A 144 1.29 -8.89 12.19
C GLU A 144 2.14 -8.09 13.20
N ARG A 145 2.70 -8.75 14.22
CA ARG A 145 3.66 -8.10 15.14
C ARG A 145 4.90 -7.60 14.39
N ARG A 146 5.44 -8.40 13.46
CA ARG A 146 6.58 -7.97 12.63
C ARG A 146 6.18 -6.85 11.68
N HIS A 147 5.00 -6.94 11.06
CA HIS A 147 4.49 -5.91 10.16
C HIS A 147 4.32 -4.56 10.86
N VAL A 148 3.71 -4.55 12.04
CA VAL A 148 3.54 -3.32 12.85
C VAL A 148 4.89 -2.72 13.20
N ALA A 149 5.86 -3.53 13.67
CA ALA A 149 7.19 -3.07 14.02
C ALA A 149 7.97 -2.52 12.81
N ALA A 150 7.89 -3.20 11.66
CA ALA A 150 8.50 -2.74 10.41
C ALA A 150 7.86 -1.46 9.91
N GLY A 151 6.52 -1.39 9.91
CA GLY A 151 5.77 -0.21 9.50
C GLY A 151 6.07 1.00 10.38
N GLU A 152 6.16 0.84 11.69
CA GLU A 152 6.54 1.92 12.60
C GLU A 152 7.97 2.41 12.34
N SER A 153 8.90 1.51 12.00
CA SER A 153 10.27 1.89 11.64
C SER A 153 10.32 2.73 10.37
N ILE A 154 9.53 2.36 9.34
CA ILE A 154 9.42 3.13 8.11
C ILE A 154 8.68 4.46 8.35
N ALA A 155 7.60 4.46 9.14
CA ALA A 155 6.90 5.70 9.50
C ALA A 155 7.86 6.72 10.13
N ARG A 156 8.67 6.30 11.12
CA ARG A 156 9.69 7.16 11.75
C ARG A 156 10.71 7.68 10.76
N HIS A 157 11.16 6.85 9.83
CA HIS A 157 12.09 7.25 8.77
C HIS A 157 11.49 8.33 7.85
N LEU A 158 10.19 8.26 7.57
CA LEU A 158 9.49 9.20 6.69
C LEU A 158 9.07 10.50 7.40
N LEU A 159 8.86 10.49 8.71
CA LEU A 159 8.43 11.65 9.51
C LEU A 159 9.57 12.65 9.74
N ARG A 160 10.10 13.22 8.66
CA ARG A 160 11.28 14.10 8.67
C ARG A 160 10.96 15.57 9.00
N THR A 161 9.70 15.97 8.94
CA THR A 161 9.27 17.36 9.17
C THR A 161 8.05 17.44 10.08
N PRO A 162 7.87 18.55 10.83
CA PRO A 162 6.67 18.77 11.65
C PRO A 162 5.38 18.67 10.82
N ALA A 163 5.36 19.18 9.60
CA ALA A 163 4.19 19.13 8.71
C ALA A 163 3.79 17.68 8.38
N LEU A 164 4.76 16.79 8.11
CA LEU A 164 4.48 15.36 7.90
C LEU A 164 3.96 14.68 9.17
N ALA A 165 4.47 15.07 10.34
CA ALA A 165 3.98 14.57 11.62
C ALA A 165 2.54 15.02 11.92
N ASP A 166 2.19 16.27 11.57
CA ASP A 166 0.82 16.78 11.69
C ASP A 166 -0.14 16.03 10.75
N ARG A 167 0.24 15.83 9.50
CA ARG A 167 -0.52 15.03 8.53
C ARG A 167 -0.72 13.60 9.01
N ALA A 168 0.33 12.96 9.50
CA ALA A 168 0.27 11.61 10.07
C ALA A 168 -0.75 11.52 11.20
N ARG A 169 -0.71 12.45 12.16
CA ARG A 169 -1.66 12.50 13.29
C ARG A 169 -3.10 12.71 12.83
N ALA A 170 -3.32 13.63 11.90
CA ALA A 170 -4.65 13.91 11.36
C ALA A 170 -5.22 12.69 10.60
N GLY A 171 -4.42 12.05 9.75
CA GLY A 171 -4.80 10.83 9.02
C GLY A 171 -5.11 9.66 9.97
N GLU A 172 -4.25 9.45 10.96
CA GLU A 172 -4.43 8.42 11.98
C GLU A 172 -5.73 8.65 12.77
N ALA A 173 -5.97 9.87 13.26
CA ALA A 173 -7.17 10.21 14.03
C ALA A 173 -8.46 10.00 13.20
N ARG A 174 -8.45 10.42 11.93
CA ARG A 174 -9.58 10.24 11.01
C ARG A 174 -9.90 8.76 10.78
N LEU A 175 -8.90 7.95 10.50
CA LEU A 175 -9.08 6.52 10.24
C LEU A 175 -9.49 5.76 11.50
N TRP A 176 -8.94 6.13 12.67
CA TRP A 176 -9.39 5.56 13.94
C TRP A 176 -10.86 5.82 14.21
N ALA A 177 -11.34 7.04 13.98
CA ALA A 177 -12.76 7.37 14.15
C ALA A 177 -13.68 6.51 13.27
N LEU A 178 -13.28 6.25 12.03
CA LEU A 178 -14.02 5.37 11.12
C LEU A 178 -14.01 3.90 11.60
N LEU A 179 -12.86 3.40 12.05
CA LEU A 179 -12.72 2.03 12.52
C LEU A 179 -13.46 1.80 13.84
N GLU A 180 -13.45 2.77 14.75
CA GLU A 180 -14.26 2.77 15.98
C GLU A 180 -15.77 2.76 15.66
N ALA A 181 -16.20 3.58 14.69
CA ALA A 181 -17.59 3.59 14.24
C ALA A 181 -18.01 2.27 13.58
N ALA A 182 -17.07 1.52 12.98
CA ALA A 182 -17.30 0.18 12.45
C ALA A 182 -17.39 -0.91 13.55
N GLY A 183 -16.99 -0.61 14.79
CA GLY A 183 -16.88 -1.61 15.85
C GLY A 183 -15.65 -2.51 15.70
N GLY A 184 -14.55 -1.97 15.12
CA GLY A 184 -13.33 -2.72 14.80
C GLY A 184 -13.47 -3.62 13.57
N VAL A 185 -12.49 -4.46 13.32
CA VAL A 185 -12.43 -5.35 12.13
C VAL A 185 -13.51 -6.44 12.13
N ASN A 186 -14.06 -6.78 13.29
CA ASN A 186 -15.10 -7.80 13.43
C ASN A 186 -16.51 -7.21 13.64
N GLY A 187 -16.64 -5.89 13.76
CA GLY A 187 -17.93 -5.23 13.97
C GLY A 187 -18.57 -5.52 15.33
N SER A 188 -17.85 -6.11 16.27
CA SER A 188 -18.41 -6.71 17.50
C SER A 188 -18.27 -5.83 18.76
N GLY A 189 -17.85 -4.58 18.65
CA GLY A 189 -17.71 -3.72 19.83
C GLY A 189 -16.63 -2.66 19.72
N ALA A 190 -16.03 -2.28 20.85
CA ALA A 190 -15.00 -1.26 20.88
C ALA A 190 -13.74 -1.71 20.12
N ALA A 191 -13.35 -0.92 19.14
CA ALA A 191 -12.02 -1.05 18.57
C ALA A 191 -10.99 -0.83 19.68
N MET A 192 -10.21 -1.85 20.03
CA MET A 192 -9.15 -1.68 21.03
C MET A 192 -8.05 -0.81 20.42
N ARG A 193 -7.91 0.40 20.91
CA ARG A 193 -6.75 1.23 20.62
C ARG A 193 -5.51 0.59 21.25
N VAL A 194 -4.81 -0.20 20.47
CA VAL A 194 -3.46 -0.62 20.87
C VAL A 194 -2.57 0.59 20.60
N ALA A 195 -2.02 1.16 21.68
CA ALA A 195 -1.01 2.20 21.53
C ALA A 195 0.09 1.66 20.62
N ALA A 196 0.42 2.39 19.57
CA ALA A 196 1.62 2.08 18.79
C ALA A 196 2.79 1.96 19.79
N PRO A 197 3.63 0.91 19.71
CA PRO A 197 4.77 0.78 20.60
C PRO A 197 5.53 2.10 20.59
N GLY A 198 5.76 2.68 21.78
CA GLY A 198 6.42 3.99 21.90
C GLY A 198 7.70 4.01 21.08
N ALA A 199 7.94 5.12 20.39
CA ALA A 199 9.00 5.29 19.39
C ALA A 199 10.40 4.87 19.87
N GLU A 200 10.62 4.82 21.19
CA GLU A 200 11.90 4.46 21.82
C GLU A 200 12.06 2.97 22.14
N THR A 201 10.98 2.17 22.11
CA THR A 201 10.98 0.82 22.69
C THR A 201 11.08 -0.32 21.67
N VAL A 202 10.83 -0.07 20.38
CA VAL A 202 10.89 -1.12 19.35
C VAL A 202 12.08 -0.86 18.42
N PRO A 203 13.13 -1.72 18.47
CA PRO A 203 14.23 -1.61 17.52
C PRO A 203 13.71 -1.85 16.11
N PRO A 204 14.30 -1.18 15.08
CA PRO A 204 13.95 -1.42 13.69
C PRO A 204 14.10 -2.90 13.35
N THR A 205 13.14 -3.48 12.64
CA THR A 205 13.26 -4.85 12.11
C THR A 205 14.36 -4.91 11.06
N ASP A 206 14.91 -6.09 10.80
CA ASP A 206 15.96 -6.29 9.80
C ASP A 206 15.48 -5.85 8.41
N ASP A 207 14.26 -6.22 8.04
CA ASP A 207 13.63 -5.81 6.77
C ASP A 207 13.54 -4.29 6.67
N ALA A 208 13.07 -3.59 7.70
CA ALA A 208 12.95 -2.13 7.68
C ALA A 208 14.33 -1.46 7.57
N ARG A 209 15.35 -1.95 8.28
CA ARG A 209 16.74 -1.46 8.16
C ARG A 209 17.25 -1.61 6.74
N GLU A 210 17.03 -2.77 6.12
CA GLU A 210 17.46 -3.03 4.76
C GLU A 210 16.74 -2.14 3.74
N PHE A 211 15.43 -1.96 3.87
CA PHE A 211 14.65 -1.11 2.96
C PHE A 211 15.08 0.35 3.05
N ILE A 212 15.33 0.87 4.26
CA ILE A 212 15.85 2.23 4.47
C ILE A 212 17.24 2.36 3.87
N ARG A 213 18.12 1.38 4.07
CA ARG A 213 19.47 1.36 3.50
C ARG A 213 19.44 1.38 1.97
N LEU A 214 18.55 0.60 1.35
CA LEU A 214 18.38 0.57 -0.10
C LEU A 214 17.84 1.91 -0.62
N GLU A 215 16.90 2.54 0.07
CA GLU A 215 16.42 3.88 -0.30
C GLU A 215 17.54 4.91 -0.25
N GLN A 216 18.33 4.93 0.83
CA GLN A 216 19.45 5.84 0.99
C GLN A 216 20.53 5.62 -0.08
N ALA A 217 20.85 4.37 -0.39
CA ALA A 217 21.80 4.04 -1.45
C ALA A 217 21.30 4.50 -2.83
N THR A 218 20.01 4.36 -3.10
CA THR A 218 19.38 4.79 -4.36
C THR A 218 19.30 6.32 -4.46
N ALA A 219 19.03 7.01 -3.36
CA ALA A 219 19.02 8.47 -3.30
C ALA A 219 20.41 9.10 -3.57
N GLN A 220 21.49 8.34 -3.39
CA GLN A 220 22.84 8.76 -3.72
C GLN A 220 23.16 8.69 -5.22
N TRP A 221 22.28 8.16 -6.05
CA TRP A 221 22.42 8.15 -7.49
C TRP A 221 21.74 9.37 -8.10
N PRO A 222 22.45 10.48 -8.28
CA PRO A 222 21.89 11.67 -8.89
C PRO A 222 21.47 11.35 -10.32
N ILE A 223 20.37 11.97 -10.74
CA ILE A 223 20.00 11.96 -12.16
C ILE A 223 21.11 12.69 -12.91
N ALA A 224 21.69 12.05 -13.93
CA ALA A 224 22.71 12.67 -14.75
C ALA A 224 22.18 14.01 -15.28
N PRO A 225 23.00 15.08 -15.27
CA PRO A 225 22.57 16.42 -15.71
C PRO A 225 21.92 16.43 -17.10
N GLU A 226 22.43 15.60 -18.01
CA GLU A 226 21.91 15.46 -19.37
C GLU A 226 20.50 14.87 -19.38
N LEU A 227 20.24 13.88 -18.53
CA LEU A 227 18.91 13.31 -18.37
C LEU A 227 17.96 14.29 -17.65
N ALA A 228 18.45 15.02 -16.66
CA ALA A 228 17.64 16.05 -15.97
C ALA A 228 17.19 17.13 -16.97
N GLY A 229 18.09 17.62 -17.81
CA GLY A 229 17.77 18.57 -18.88
C GLY A 229 16.76 17.99 -19.90
N ALA A 230 16.89 16.71 -20.26
CA ALA A 230 15.96 16.02 -21.15
C ALA A 230 14.56 15.89 -20.52
N LEU A 231 14.50 15.54 -19.23
CA LEU A 231 13.24 15.46 -18.48
C LEU A 231 12.53 16.81 -18.37
N ASP A 232 13.27 17.87 -18.07
CA ASP A 232 12.75 19.22 -17.97
C ASP A 232 12.23 19.71 -19.34
N GLY A 233 13.00 19.47 -20.43
CA GLY A 233 12.59 19.86 -21.78
C GLY A 233 11.37 19.09 -22.26
N PHE A 234 11.32 17.79 -22.06
CA PHE A 234 10.15 16.97 -22.41
C PHE A 234 8.93 17.36 -21.56
N GLY A 235 9.12 17.53 -20.26
CA GLY A 235 8.04 17.94 -19.35
C GLY A 235 7.47 19.31 -19.69
N ALA A 236 8.31 20.27 -20.09
CA ALA A 236 7.88 21.61 -20.53
C ALA A 236 7.07 21.53 -21.84
N ALA A 237 7.50 20.72 -22.80
CA ALA A 237 6.75 20.50 -24.04
C ALA A 237 5.36 19.89 -23.78
N LEU A 238 5.28 18.91 -22.88
CA LEU A 238 4.02 18.30 -22.47
C LEU A 238 3.09 19.31 -21.78
N ALA A 239 3.62 20.10 -20.85
CA ALA A 239 2.85 21.13 -20.14
C ALA A 239 2.29 22.21 -21.06
N ALA A 240 3.08 22.57 -22.08
CA ALA A 240 2.67 23.54 -23.11
C ALA A 240 1.68 22.96 -24.14
N GLY A 241 1.50 21.63 -24.19
CA GLY A 241 0.72 20.96 -25.21
C GLY A 241 1.39 20.99 -26.59
N ASP A 242 2.71 21.24 -26.63
CA ASP A 242 3.48 21.31 -27.88
C ASP A 242 3.92 19.90 -28.31
N LEU A 243 3.10 19.31 -29.18
CA LEU A 243 3.29 17.96 -29.72
C LEU A 243 4.59 17.80 -30.50
N GLU A 244 4.95 18.82 -31.27
CA GLU A 244 6.15 18.76 -32.11
C GLU A 244 7.42 18.84 -31.25
N ALA A 245 7.42 19.70 -30.24
CA ALA A 245 8.52 19.76 -29.28
C ALA A 245 8.62 18.46 -28.47
N ALA A 246 7.50 17.86 -28.03
CA ALA A 246 7.50 16.59 -27.30
C ALA A 246 8.00 15.43 -28.16
N ARG A 247 7.64 15.36 -29.44
CA ARG A 247 8.11 14.32 -30.37
C ARG A 247 9.61 14.28 -30.57
N ARG A 248 10.30 15.41 -30.44
CA ARG A 248 11.76 15.47 -30.56
C ARG A 248 12.49 14.67 -29.50
N TRP A 249 11.82 14.37 -28.40
CA TRP A 249 12.35 13.56 -27.31
C TRP A 249 12.07 12.06 -27.46
N LEU A 250 11.21 11.65 -28.41
CA LEU A 250 10.93 10.25 -28.65
C LEU A 250 12.06 9.60 -29.45
N ASP A 251 12.34 8.34 -29.12
CA ASP A 251 13.18 7.48 -29.92
C ASP A 251 12.45 7.17 -31.25
N PRO A 252 13.14 7.18 -32.41
CA PRO A 252 12.52 6.84 -33.69
C PRO A 252 11.87 5.45 -33.75
N THR A 253 12.27 4.54 -32.86
CA THR A 253 11.68 3.19 -32.76
C THR A 253 10.38 3.15 -31.99
N VAL A 254 9.96 4.25 -31.35
CA VAL A 254 8.63 4.35 -30.72
C VAL A 254 7.59 4.31 -31.82
N GLU A 255 6.75 3.28 -31.80
CA GLU A 255 5.72 3.06 -32.81
C GLU A 255 4.89 4.33 -33.09
N PRO A 256 4.63 4.68 -34.37
CA PRO A 256 3.79 5.83 -34.72
C PRO A 256 2.35 5.76 -34.17
N GLY A 257 1.93 4.58 -33.72
CA GLY A 257 0.60 4.31 -33.16
C GLY A 257 0.41 4.69 -31.70
N VAL A 258 1.46 5.11 -30.98
CA VAL A 258 1.25 5.72 -29.65
C VAL A 258 0.53 7.05 -29.90
N ASP A 259 -0.77 7.09 -29.59
CA ASP A 259 -1.53 8.34 -29.68
C ASP A 259 -1.04 9.36 -28.64
N LEU A 260 0.09 9.98 -28.98
CA LEU A 260 0.71 11.02 -28.18
C LEU A 260 -0.28 12.16 -27.92
N SER A 261 -1.22 12.39 -28.85
CA SER A 261 -2.26 13.43 -28.72
C SER A 261 -3.28 13.09 -27.65
N ALA A 262 -3.68 11.82 -27.51
CA ALA A 262 -4.55 11.37 -26.44
C ALA A 262 -3.84 11.45 -25.09
N ARG A 263 -2.58 10.99 -25.03
CA ARG A 263 -1.77 11.03 -23.82
C ARG A 263 -1.47 12.45 -23.35
N LEU A 264 -1.25 13.38 -24.28
CA LEU A 264 -1.03 14.78 -23.98
C LEU A 264 -2.30 15.51 -23.54
N ARG A 265 -3.46 15.11 -24.03
CA ARG A 265 -4.74 15.64 -23.51
C ARG A 265 -4.97 15.24 -22.06
N GLU A 266 -4.56 14.04 -21.68
CA GLU A 266 -4.61 13.54 -20.30
C GLU A 266 -3.56 14.24 -19.40
N ALA A 267 -2.44 14.69 -19.97
CA ALA A 267 -1.34 15.33 -19.26
C ALA A 267 -1.50 16.87 -19.12
N ARG A 268 -2.59 17.46 -19.58
CA ARG A 268 -2.86 18.90 -19.43
C ARG A 268 -3.08 19.24 -17.94
N GLY A 269 -2.33 20.16 -17.42
CA GLY A 269 -2.59 20.68 -16.08
C GLY A 269 -1.36 21.04 -15.27
N GLY A 270 -0.31 21.57 -15.87
CA GLY A 270 0.79 22.10 -15.11
C GLY A 270 2.14 21.41 -15.35
N ARG A 271 3.15 21.88 -14.64
CA ARG A 271 4.52 21.36 -14.77
C ARG A 271 4.59 19.96 -14.13
N PRO A 272 5.05 18.94 -14.89
CA PRO A 272 5.09 17.58 -14.37
C PRO A 272 6.09 17.49 -13.19
N ARG A 273 5.72 16.67 -12.20
CA ARG A 273 6.61 16.34 -11.08
C ARG A 273 7.22 14.96 -11.29
N LEU A 274 8.51 14.86 -11.03
CA LEU A 274 9.18 13.56 -10.97
C LEU A 274 8.74 12.84 -9.68
N VAL A 275 8.09 11.69 -9.83
CA VAL A 275 7.53 10.91 -8.72
C VAL A 275 8.40 9.71 -8.39
N ALA A 276 8.97 9.07 -9.40
CA ALA A 276 9.86 7.93 -9.22
C ALA A 276 10.90 7.86 -10.34
N PHE A 277 12.05 7.30 -9.98
CA PHE A 277 13.18 7.09 -10.88
C PHE A 277 13.79 5.73 -10.56
N ALA A 278 14.05 4.93 -11.60
CA ALA A 278 14.76 3.67 -11.45
C ALA A 278 15.79 3.48 -12.56
N ARG A 279 16.91 2.83 -12.23
CA ARG A 279 17.93 2.43 -13.18
C ARG A 279 17.79 0.96 -13.52
N VAL A 280 17.71 0.63 -14.82
CA VAL A 280 17.63 -0.74 -15.33
C VAL A 280 18.68 -0.88 -16.43
N GLY A 281 19.86 -1.34 -16.08
CA GLY A 281 21.02 -1.32 -16.97
C GLY A 281 21.36 0.11 -17.41
N GLU A 282 21.41 0.34 -18.72
CA GLU A 282 21.61 1.68 -19.30
C GLU A 282 20.32 2.51 -19.38
N GLN A 283 19.17 1.86 -19.26
CA GLN A 283 17.87 2.53 -19.32
C GLN A 283 17.50 3.19 -17.98
N ARG A 284 16.60 4.17 -18.07
CA ARG A 284 16.01 4.85 -16.93
C ARG A 284 14.49 4.78 -17.03
N LEU A 285 13.86 4.25 -16.00
CA LEU A 285 12.41 4.33 -15.84
C LEU A 285 12.09 5.57 -15.02
N VAL A 286 11.25 6.40 -15.57
CA VAL A 286 10.88 7.70 -14.98
C VAL A 286 9.37 7.78 -14.89
N LYS A 287 8.86 8.15 -13.72
CA LYS A 287 7.45 8.37 -13.50
C LYS A 287 7.20 9.86 -13.30
N LEU A 288 6.44 10.46 -14.20
CA LEU A 288 6.03 11.85 -14.14
C LEU A 288 4.55 11.95 -13.76
N ARG A 289 4.24 12.79 -12.79
CA ARG A 289 2.86 13.10 -12.38
C ARG A 289 2.44 14.46 -12.93
N PHE A 290 1.27 14.48 -13.55
CA PHE A 290 0.51 15.67 -13.95
C PHE A 290 -0.77 15.76 -13.12
N ASP A 291 -1.44 16.91 -13.12
CA ASP A 291 -2.74 17.03 -12.48
C ASP A 291 -3.74 16.04 -13.12
N GLY A 292 -4.02 14.93 -12.44
CA GLY A 292 -4.99 13.91 -12.89
C GLY A 292 -4.41 12.72 -13.68
N SER A 293 -3.14 12.72 -14.09
CA SER A 293 -2.54 11.59 -14.81
C SER A 293 -1.10 11.32 -14.41
N THR A 294 -0.65 10.10 -14.64
CA THR A 294 0.74 9.69 -14.40
C THR A 294 1.30 9.04 -15.65
N LEU A 295 2.46 9.49 -16.10
CA LEU A 295 3.18 8.89 -17.23
C LEU A 295 4.35 8.07 -16.70
N LEU A 296 4.46 6.82 -17.16
CA LEU A 296 5.64 5.99 -17.01
C LEU A 296 6.44 6.06 -18.30
N LEU A 297 7.69 6.49 -18.22
CA LEU A 297 8.58 6.73 -19.33
C LEU A 297 9.80 5.83 -19.22
N ARG A 298 10.18 5.18 -20.31
CA ARG A 298 11.43 4.48 -20.43
C ARG A 298 12.39 5.32 -21.29
N TRP A 299 13.42 5.84 -20.66
CA TRP A 299 14.46 6.62 -21.30
C TRP A 299 15.66 5.74 -21.64
N VAL A 300 16.22 5.95 -22.82
CA VAL A 300 17.43 5.27 -23.30
C VAL A 300 18.47 6.30 -23.74
N PRO A 301 19.78 6.05 -23.51
CA PRO A 301 20.82 6.87 -24.08
C PRO A 301 20.97 6.57 -25.58
N THR A 302 21.14 7.59 -26.39
CA THR A 302 21.42 7.51 -27.82
C THR A 302 22.58 8.43 -28.16
N ASP A 303 23.14 8.33 -29.38
CA ASP A 303 24.18 9.25 -29.85
C ASP A 303 23.74 10.73 -29.86
N ALA A 304 22.42 10.95 -29.98
CA ALA A 304 21.77 12.28 -29.94
C ALA A 304 21.30 12.70 -28.54
N GLY A 305 21.77 12.00 -27.48
CA GLY A 305 21.34 12.22 -26.10
C GLY A 305 20.20 11.30 -25.65
N TRP A 306 19.58 11.62 -24.52
CA TRP A 306 18.50 10.79 -23.95
C TRP A 306 17.21 10.88 -24.77
N ARG A 307 16.57 9.72 -25.03
CA ARG A 307 15.30 9.61 -25.77
C ARG A 307 14.32 8.70 -25.02
N VAL A 308 13.04 8.99 -25.20
CA VAL A 308 11.94 8.15 -24.65
C VAL A 308 11.70 6.99 -25.60
N ALA A 309 12.00 5.77 -25.17
CA ALA A 309 11.81 4.53 -25.93
C ALA A 309 10.46 3.83 -25.64
N ALA A 310 9.77 4.21 -24.58
CA ALA A 310 8.39 3.77 -24.30
C ALA A 310 7.70 4.79 -23.41
N LEU A 311 6.39 4.92 -23.60
CA LEU A 311 5.53 5.82 -22.84
C LEU A 311 4.22 5.11 -22.54
N GLU A 312 3.87 5.01 -21.25
CA GLU A 312 2.61 4.45 -20.77
C GLU A 312 1.92 5.45 -19.86
N ALA A 313 0.59 5.59 -19.97
CA ALA A 313 -0.20 6.38 -19.04
C ALA A 313 -0.90 5.45 -18.05
N ALA A 314 -0.76 5.74 -16.76
CA ALA A 314 -1.60 5.17 -15.73
C ALA A 314 -2.76 6.14 -15.45
N VAL A 315 -3.98 5.72 -15.72
CA VAL A 315 -5.18 6.46 -15.34
C VAL A 315 -5.43 6.19 -13.85
N SER A 316 -5.64 7.26 -13.06
CA SER A 316 -6.08 7.11 -11.67
C SER A 316 -7.43 6.38 -11.63
N SER A 317 -7.58 5.42 -10.74
CA SER A 317 -8.81 4.62 -10.61
C SER A 317 -10.03 5.44 -10.19
N ALA A 318 -9.83 6.66 -9.70
CA ALA A 318 -10.89 7.62 -9.35
C ALA A 318 -11.78 8.07 -10.52
N ALA A 319 -11.41 7.74 -11.78
CA ALA A 319 -12.14 8.15 -12.99
C ALA A 319 -12.93 7.00 -13.65
N ARG A 320 -13.18 5.86 -12.99
CA ARG A 320 -14.11 4.86 -13.53
C ARG A 320 -15.54 5.26 -13.17
N PRO A 321 -16.38 5.64 -14.15
CA PRO A 321 -17.80 5.73 -13.90
C PRO A 321 -18.34 4.34 -13.55
N ALA A 322 -19.31 4.32 -12.63
CA ALA A 322 -20.01 3.14 -12.13
C ALA A 322 -20.72 2.35 -13.24
#